data_cd254acf9beae636b513d95c0759ce2d
#
_entry.id   cd254acf9beae636b513d95c0759ce2d
#
_cell.length_a   1.000
_cell.length_b   1.000
_cell.length_c   1.000
_cell.angle_alpha   90.00
_cell.angle_beta   90.00
_cell.angle_gamma   90.00
#
_symmetry.space_group_name_H-M   'P 1'
#
loop_
_entity.id
_entity.type
_entity.pdbx_description
1 polymer ?
#
loop_
_entity_poly.entity_id
_entity_poly.type
_entity_poly.pdbx_seq_one_letter_code
_entity_poly.pdbx_strand_id
1 'polypeptide(L)'
;MTKQTILVIEDNSSDCIELQKLLQSEFYVTVVNSMEMAYCYLNNDIPNLIVLDTQLKTANSIEIVSQLRGSELYRSIPIILIIERESMVNGEECLLAGADDFVEKPFVTSIFLQRIYKTLELEYYRKSLERLVSEQLQKMVYLQQEIIITMANLIESRDGTTGEHVKRSATYVDYLVDRMVEKGIYSDVLNDTFIYYVKKSAPLHDLGKIAVSDSILRKPGSLTPEEKQIVRLHAANGGRLIRENMGNMAEQEFVNVAADMASYHHERWDGAGYPKGLKGKEIPLEARIMAVADVFDALSSKRHYKDALPFDDICYIMQVEEKEHFEPILVETFFEDKERLQELMHALHR
;
A
#
# COMPACT_ATOMS: atom_id res chain seq x y z
N MET A 1 -21.92 15.48 -21.73
CA MET A 1 -21.69 15.40 -20.27
C MET A 1 -22.99 14.96 -19.62
N THR A 2 -22.98 14.01 -18.71
CA THR A 2 -24.15 13.66 -17.91
C THR A 2 -24.52 14.85 -17.05
N LYS A 3 -25.81 15.22 -16.99
CA LYS A 3 -26.29 16.29 -16.10
C LYS A 3 -25.89 15.94 -14.65
N GLN A 4 -25.41 16.95 -13.93
CA GLN A 4 -25.02 16.79 -12.51
C GLN A 4 -26.28 16.81 -11.64
N THR A 5 -26.22 16.15 -10.47
CA THR A 5 -27.33 16.05 -9.52
C THR A 5 -27.19 17.09 -8.42
N ILE A 6 -28.26 17.83 -8.14
CA ILE A 6 -28.35 18.81 -7.06
C ILE A 6 -29.45 18.41 -6.09
N LEU A 7 -29.12 18.31 -4.82
CA LEU A 7 -30.09 18.17 -3.73
C LEU A 7 -30.41 19.56 -3.19
N VAL A 8 -31.65 19.98 -3.26
CA VAL A 8 -32.14 21.23 -2.68
C VAL A 8 -32.92 20.91 -1.41
N ILE A 9 -32.55 21.54 -0.30
CA ILE A 9 -33.20 21.37 1.00
C ILE A 9 -33.87 22.71 1.33
N GLU A 10 -35.19 22.79 1.20
CA GLU A 10 -36.00 24.00 1.32
C GLU A 10 -37.41 23.62 1.78
N ASP A 11 -37.94 24.24 2.83
CA ASP A 11 -39.27 23.90 3.38
C ASP A 11 -40.39 24.86 2.96
N ASN A 12 -40.07 26.00 2.31
CA ASN A 12 -41.04 26.91 1.73
C ASN A 12 -41.50 26.40 0.36
N SER A 13 -42.79 26.10 0.22
CA SER A 13 -43.34 25.52 -1.01
C SER A 13 -43.19 26.42 -2.25
N SER A 14 -43.20 27.76 -2.09
CA SER A 14 -42.98 28.71 -3.18
C SER A 14 -41.54 28.63 -3.69
N ASP A 15 -40.58 28.64 -2.77
CA ASP A 15 -39.16 28.66 -3.05
C ASP A 15 -38.73 27.30 -3.63
N CYS A 16 -39.30 26.19 -3.14
CA CYS A 16 -39.12 24.87 -3.74
C CYS A 16 -39.46 24.84 -5.24
N ILE A 17 -40.60 25.39 -5.61
CA ILE A 17 -41.05 25.43 -7.01
C ILE A 17 -40.16 26.34 -7.85
N GLU A 18 -39.75 27.50 -7.31
CA GLU A 18 -38.89 28.46 -7.99
C GLU A 18 -37.49 27.83 -8.25
N LEU A 19 -36.83 27.30 -7.21
CA LEU A 19 -35.52 26.68 -7.31
C LEU A 19 -35.54 25.44 -8.26
N GLN A 20 -36.59 24.63 -8.19
CA GLN A 20 -36.74 23.51 -9.08
C GLN A 20 -36.85 23.93 -10.55
N LYS A 21 -37.68 24.95 -10.84
CA LYS A 21 -37.84 25.48 -12.21
C LYS A 21 -36.54 26.10 -12.73
N LEU A 22 -35.81 26.79 -11.86
CA LEU A 22 -34.58 27.49 -12.20
C LEU A 22 -33.47 26.50 -12.55
N LEU A 23 -33.35 25.42 -11.77
CA LEU A 23 -32.21 24.49 -11.89
C LEU A 23 -32.46 23.30 -12.83
N GLN A 24 -33.70 22.87 -13.02
CA GLN A 24 -34.04 21.65 -13.80
C GLN A 24 -33.64 21.69 -15.27
N SER A 25 -33.46 22.88 -15.86
CA SER A 25 -33.01 23.02 -17.24
C SER A 25 -31.57 22.51 -17.44
N GLU A 26 -30.73 22.70 -16.42
CA GLU A 26 -29.29 22.44 -16.46
C GLU A 26 -28.89 21.18 -15.68
N PHE A 27 -29.61 20.85 -14.58
CA PHE A 27 -29.25 19.83 -13.60
C PHE A 27 -30.37 18.80 -13.40
N TYR A 28 -30.02 17.64 -12.84
CA TYR A 28 -31.01 16.76 -12.19
C TYR A 28 -31.22 17.26 -10.77
N VAL A 29 -32.43 17.69 -10.47
CA VAL A 29 -32.76 18.37 -9.20
C VAL A 29 -33.71 17.53 -8.38
N THR A 30 -33.31 17.20 -7.16
CA THR A 30 -34.19 16.64 -6.14
C THR A 30 -34.41 17.70 -5.07
N VAL A 31 -35.68 18.05 -4.82
CA VAL A 31 -36.06 19.01 -3.78
C VAL A 31 -36.67 18.23 -2.63
N VAL A 32 -36.18 18.47 -1.42
CA VAL A 32 -36.69 17.88 -0.17
C VAL A 32 -37.02 18.99 0.82
N ASN A 33 -38.03 18.77 1.64
CA ASN A 33 -38.56 19.79 2.56
C ASN A 33 -38.19 19.53 4.04
N SER A 34 -37.35 18.55 4.30
CA SER A 34 -36.87 18.28 5.65
C SER A 34 -35.52 17.57 5.62
N MET A 35 -34.80 17.62 6.75
CA MET A 35 -33.54 16.89 6.90
C MET A 35 -33.68 15.38 6.92
N GLU A 36 -34.81 14.84 7.42
CA GLU A 36 -35.08 13.42 7.38
C GLU A 36 -35.15 12.91 5.92
N MET A 37 -35.82 13.67 5.05
CA MET A 37 -35.87 13.35 3.63
C MET A 37 -34.50 13.53 2.95
N ALA A 38 -33.74 14.54 3.35
CA ALA A 38 -32.38 14.74 2.87
C ALA A 38 -31.46 13.56 3.23
N TYR A 39 -31.47 13.09 4.48
CA TYR A 39 -30.72 11.91 4.89
C TYR A 39 -31.22 10.63 4.20
N CYS A 40 -32.51 10.48 4.00
CA CYS A 40 -33.06 9.36 3.23
C CYS A 40 -32.52 9.35 1.79
N TYR A 41 -32.42 10.52 1.16
CA TYR A 41 -31.79 10.65 -0.17
C TYR A 41 -30.30 10.33 -0.10
N LEU A 42 -29.54 10.95 0.81
CA LEU A 42 -28.10 10.82 0.95
C LEU A 42 -27.63 9.38 1.26
N ASN A 43 -28.47 8.58 1.92
CA ASN A 43 -28.21 7.17 2.17
C ASN A 43 -28.33 6.29 0.90
N ASN A 44 -29.04 6.75 -0.11
CA ASN A 44 -29.29 6.01 -1.36
C ASN A 44 -28.49 6.56 -2.54
N ASP A 45 -28.22 7.87 -2.57
CA ASP A 45 -27.51 8.54 -3.65
C ASP A 45 -26.71 9.73 -3.12
N ILE A 46 -25.59 10.05 -3.77
CA ILE A 46 -24.71 11.17 -3.39
C ILE A 46 -24.81 12.25 -4.46
N PRO A 47 -25.36 13.46 -4.12
CA PRO A 47 -25.48 14.55 -5.07
C PRO A 47 -24.12 15.19 -5.36
N ASN A 48 -24.01 15.85 -6.50
CA ASN A 48 -22.82 16.64 -6.83
C ASN A 48 -22.76 17.97 -6.06
N LEU A 49 -23.92 18.47 -5.58
CA LEU A 49 -24.03 19.71 -4.80
C LEU A 49 -25.27 19.65 -3.90
N ILE A 50 -25.16 20.19 -2.70
CA ILE A 50 -26.30 20.51 -1.84
C ILE A 50 -26.55 22.01 -1.87
N VAL A 51 -27.79 22.41 -2.12
CA VAL A 51 -28.28 23.77 -1.91
C VAL A 51 -29.20 23.73 -0.70
N LEU A 52 -28.88 24.49 0.35
CA LEU A 52 -29.56 24.45 1.64
C LEU A 52 -30.05 25.86 2.02
N ASP A 53 -31.33 26.01 2.25
CA ASP A 53 -31.86 27.27 2.81
C ASP A 53 -31.55 27.39 4.30
N THR A 54 -31.20 28.61 4.73
CA THR A 54 -30.91 28.92 6.14
C THR A 54 -32.16 29.07 7.00
N GLN A 55 -33.33 29.25 6.41
CA GLN A 55 -34.61 29.50 7.08
C GLN A 55 -35.45 28.22 7.32
N LEU A 56 -34.83 27.08 7.43
CA LEU A 56 -35.56 25.85 7.73
C LEU A 56 -36.24 25.93 9.10
N LYS A 57 -37.55 25.66 9.15
CA LYS A 57 -38.38 25.74 10.38
C LYS A 57 -37.99 24.65 11.38
N THR A 58 -37.47 23.54 10.97
CA THR A 58 -37.27 22.34 11.78
C THR A 58 -35.83 22.14 12.22
N ALA A 59 -34.85 22.87 11.66
CA ALA A 59 -33.45 22.64 11.96
C ALA A 59 -32.56 23.86 11.72
N ASN A 60 -31.46 23.94 12.44
CA ASN A 60 -30.44 24.97 12.27
C ASN A 60 -29.48 24.57 11.13
N SER A 61 -29.49 25.35 10.06
CA SER A 61 -28.71 25.11 8.85
C SER A 61 -27.19 25.09 9.12
N ILE A 62 -26.70 25.90 10.04
CA ILE A 62 -25.27 25.93 10.43
C ILE A 62 -24.88 24.64 11.12
N GLU A 63 -25.74 24.09 11.99
CA GLU A 63 -25.50 22.78 12.61
C GLU A 63 -25.53 21.65 11.58
N ILE A 64 -26.46 21.72 10.61
CA ILE A 64 -26.53 20.75 9.50
C ILE A 64 -25.22 20.72 8.71
N VAL A 65 -24.71 21.89 8.31
CA VAL A 65 -23.43 21.97 7.59
C VAL A 65 -22.31 21.35 8.42
N SER A 66 -22.20 21.69 9.70
CA SER A 66 -21.20 21.15 10.61
C SER A 66 -21.31 19.62 10.74
N GLN A 67 -22.53 19.08 10.83
CA GLN A 67 -22.77 17.62 10.87
C GLN A 67 -22.36 16.93 9.56
N LEU A 68 -22.70 17.50 8.40
CA LEU A 68 -22.31 16.96 7.10
C LEU A 68 -20.78 16.98 6.93
N ARG A 69 -20.09 18.03 7.39
CA ARG A 69 -18.63 18.12 7.36
C ARG A 69 -17.94 17.15 8.32
N GLY A 70 -18.58 16.81 9.45
CA GLY A 70 -18.10 15.80 10.40
C GLY A 70 -18.26 14.36 9.92
N SER A 71 -19.07 14.12 8.90
CA SER A 71 -19.31 12.76 8.35
C SER A 71 -18.28 12.40 7.28
N GLU A 72 -17.64 11.26 7.40
CA GLU A 72 -16.73 10.74 6.35
C GLU A 72 -17.42 10.56 4.99
N LEU A 73 -18.70 10.21 4.99
CA LEU A 73 -19.47 9.95 3.78
C LEU A 73 -19.88 11.23 3.04
N TYR A 74 -20.16 12.34 3.78
CA TYR A 74 -20.77 13.53 3.21
C TYR A 74 -19.87 14.76 3.20
N ARG A 75 -18.74 14.74 3.93
CA ARG A 75 -17.83 15.88 4.08
C ARG A 75 -17.31 16.47 2.77
N SER A 76 -17.28 15.67 1.71
CA SER A 76 -16.76 16.08 0.39
C SER A 76 -17.85 16.63 -0.54
N ILE A 77 -19.13 16.62 -0.16
CA ILE A 77 -20.20 17.16 -0.99
C ILE A 77 -20.19 18.69 -0.85
N PRO A 78 -20.05 19.44 -1.93
CA PRO A 78 -20.11 20.91 -1.84
C PRO A 78 -21.48 21.38 -1.41
N ILE A 79 -21.53 22.46 -0.59
CA ILE A 79 -22.75 23.01 -0.02
C ILE A 79 -22.80 24.50 -0.30
N ILE A 80 -23.88 24.96 -0.93
CA ILE A 80 -24.22 26.38 -1.09
C ILE A 80 -25.40 26.68 -0.19
N LEU A 81 -25.25 27.71 0.66
CA LEU A 81 -26.33 28.18 1.51
C LEU A 81 -27.11 29.32 0.84
N ILE A 82 -28.42 29.27 0.99
CA ILE A 82 -29.29 30.39 0.62
C ILE A 82 -29.65 31.17 1.90
N ILE A 83 -29.34 32.46 1.93
CA ILE A 83 -29.51 33.34 3.10
C ILE A 83 -30.55 34.38 2.78
N GLU A 84 -31.43 34.70 3.70
CA GLU A 84 -32.26 35.93 3.61
C GLU A 84 -31.51 37.16 4.08
N ARG A 85 -31.72 38.27 3.40
CA ARG A 85 -31.03 39.56 3.65
C ARG A 85 -31.23 40.12 5.07
N GLU A 86 -32.36 39.77 5.71
CA GLU A 86 -32.68 40.17 7.08
C GLU A 86 -32.47 39.05 8.10
N SER A 87 -31.78 37.96 7.70
CA SER A 87 -31.49 36.82 8.57
C SER A 87 -30.48 37.21 9.66
N MET A 88 -30.57 36.54 10.82
CA MET A 88 -29.53 36.61 11.86
C MET A 88 -28.25 35.87 11.44
N VAL A 89 -28.35 34.91 10.50
CA VAL A 89 -27.22 34.17 9.92
C VAL A 89 -26.60 35.00 8.81
N ASN A 90 -25.32 35.31 8.92
CA ASN A 90 -24.57 36.04 7.89
C ASN A 90 -23.66 35.12 7.07
N GLY A 91 -23.16 35.64 5.94
CA GLY A 91 -22.32 34.85 5.04
C GLY A 91 -21.00 34.38 5.66
N GLU A 92 -20.44 35.11 6.60
CA GLU A 92 -19.22 34.73 7.32
C GLU A 92 -19.47 33.51 8.20
N GLU A 93 -20.57 33.47 8.93
CA GLU A 93 -20.95 32.31 9.75
C GLU A 93 -21.18 31.04 8.89
N CYS A 94 -21.78 31.22 7.71
CA CYS A 94 -21.98 30.14 6.75
C CYS A 94 -20.66 29.50 6.31
N LEU A 95 -19.67 30.31 5.93
CA LEU A 95 -18.35 29.84 5.49
C LEU A 95 -17.55 29.23 6.65
N LEU A 96 -17.62 29.81 7.84
CA LEU A 96 -16.99 29.30 9.04
C LEU A 96 -17.56 27.93 9.45
N ALA A 97 -18.84 27.68 9.22
CA ALA A 97 -19.48 26.39 9.44
C ALA A 97 -19.03 25.30 8.44
N GLY A 98 -18.40 25.71 7.32
CA GLY A 98 -17.89 24.82 6.30
C GLY A 98 -18.71 24.79 5.01
N ALA A 99 -19.60 25.74 4.77
CA ALA A 99 -20.21 25.90 3.45
C ALA A 99 -19.17 26.38 2.42
N ASP A 100 -19.29 25.94 1.18
CA ASP A 100 -18.37 26.31 0.09
C ASP A 100 -18.70 27.69 -0.50
N ASP A 101 -19.98 28.08 -0.46
CA ASP A 101 -20.44 29.41 -0.88
C ASP A 101 -21.80 29.70 -0.27
N PHE A 102 -22.27 30.95 -0.45
CA PHE A 102 -23.62 31.36 -0.08
C PHE A 102 -24.20 32.33 -1.08
N VAL A 103 -25.53 32.45 -1.11
CA VAL A 103 -26.29 33.42 -1.94
C VAL A 103 -27.38 34.06 -1.12
N GLU A 104 -27.51 35.39 -1.21
CA GLU A 104 -28.55 36.14 -0.52
C GLU A 104 -29.81 36.30 -1.36
N LYS A 105 -31.00 36.08 -0.78
CA LYS A 105 -32.29 36.41 -1.37
C LYS A 105 -32.58 37.92 -1.24
N PRO A 106 -33.19 38.58 -2.26
CA PRO A 106 -33.48 38.07 -3.60
C PRO A 106 -32.19 37.99 -4.45
N PHE A 107 -31.95 36.87 -5.10
CA PHE A 107 -30.77 36.68 -5.93
C PHE A 107 -31.06 36.84 -7.43
N VAL A 108 -30.04 37.25 -8.17
CA VAL A 108 -30.08 37.27 -9.63
C VAL A 108 -29.79 35.87 -10.13
N THR A 109 -30.69 35.27 -10.91
CA THR A 109 -30.59 33.90 -11.43
C THR A 109 -29.24 33.57 -12.06
N SER A 110 -28.73 34.49 -12.92
CA SER A 110 -27.45 34.28 -13.58
C SER A 110 -26.26 34.21 -12.60
N ILE A 111 -26.30 34.98 -11.53
CA ILE A 111 -25.25 34.98 -10.50
C ILE A 111 -25.33 33.69 -9.68
N PHE A 112 -26.54 33.25 -9.32
CA PHE A 112 -26.74 32.00 -8.60
C PHE A 112 -26.25 30.78 -9.42
N LEU A 113 -26.64 30.69 -10.68
CA LEU A 113 -26.15 29.64 -11.58
C LEU A 113 -24.62 29.67 -11.73
N GLN A 114 -24.04 30.87 -11.87
CA GLN A 114 -22.59 31.03 -11.97
C GLN A 114 -21.86 30.48 -10.72
N ARG A 115 -22.40 30.75 -9.50
CA ARG A 115 -21.84 30.20 -8.26
C ARG A 115 -21.93 28.69 -8.21
N ILE A 116 -23.07 28.12 -8.59
CA ILE A 116 -23.24 26.67 -8.70
C ILE A 116 -22.19 26.07 -9.65
N TYR A 117 -22.05 26.61 -10.87
CA TYR A 117 -21.08 26.12 -11.84
C TYR A 117 -19.65 26.21 -11.31
N LYS A 118 -19.29 27.34 -10.69
CA LYS A 118 -17.96 27.55 -10.13
C LYS A 118 -17.66 26.56 -9.00
N THR A 119 -18.61 26.34 -8.10
CA THR A 119 -18.46 25.39 -6.99
C THR A 119 -18.31 23.95 -7.52
N LEU A 120 -19.13 23.55 -8.49
CA LEU A 120 -19.05 22.24 -9.14
C LEU A 120 -17.75 22.04 -9.93
N GLU A 121 -17.27 23.08 -10.60
CA GLU A 121 -16.01 23.09 -11.34
C GLU A 121 -14.80 22.92 -10.40
N LEU A 122 -14.78 23.67 -9.29
CA LEU A 122 -13.73 23.55 -8.28
C LEU A 122 -13.69 22.14 -7.69
N GLU A 123 -14.85 21.58 -7.37
CA GLU A 123 -14.94 20.20 -6.84
C GLU A 123 -14.48 19.16 -7.86
N TYR A 124 -14.82 19.34 -9.15
CA TYR A 124 -14.33 18.49 -10.23
C TYR A 124 -12.80 18.53 -10.33
N TYR A 125 -12.20 19.73 -10.28
CA TYR A 125 -10.75 19.87 -10.32
C TYR A 125 -10.08 19.28 -9.08
N ARG A 126 -10.65 19.47 -7.89
CA ARG A 126 -10.16 18.89 -6.65
C ARG A 126 -10.11 17.37 -6.72
N LYS A 127 -11.23 16.73 -7.09
CA LYS A 127 -11.30 15.28 -7.23
C LYS A 127 -10.36 14.74 -8.33
N SER A 128 -10.25 15.47 -9.43
CA SER A 128 -9.35 15.10 -10.53
C SER A 128 -7.89 15.18 -10.10
N LEU A 129 -7.52 16.19 -9.33
CA LEU A 129 -6.16 16.35 -8.80
C LEU A 129 -5.83 15.26 -7.76
N GLU A 130 -6.75 14.99 -6.82
CA GLU A 130 -6.59 13.92 -5.82
C GLU A 130 -6.36 12.56 -6.51
N ARG A 131 -7.15 12.26 -7.54
CA ARG A 131 -6.97 11.03 -8.34
C ARG A 131 -5.61 11.01 -9.04
N LEU A 132 -5.22 12.10 -9.68
CA LEU A 132 -3.95 12.19 -10.39
C LEU A 132 -2.76 12.02 -9.43
N VAL A 133 -2.81 12.64 -8.25
CA VAL A 133 -1.78 12.50 -7.21
C VAL A 133 -1.69 11.05 -6.75
N SER A 134 -2.84 10.39 -6.49
CA SER A 134 -2.88 8.98 -6.10
C SER A 134 -2.28 8.07 -7.18
N GLU A 135 -2.65 8.28 -8.46
CA GLU A 135 -2.11 7.53 -9.59
C GLU A 135 -0.58 7.73 -9.74
N GLN A 136 -0.09 8.97 -9.53
CA GLN A 136 1.35 9.25 -9.61
C GLN A 136 2.13 8.63 -8.44
N LEU A 137 1.57 8.65 -7.23
CA LEU A 137 2.17 7.99 -6.07
C LEU A 137 2.28 6.48 -6.29
N GLN A 138 1.23 5.83 -6.79
CA GLN A 138 1.26 4.40 -7.11
C GLN A 138 2.32 4.08 -8.18
N LYS A 139 2.41 4.89 -9.24
CA LYS A 139 3.45 4.73 -10.26
C LYS A 139 4.86 4.89 -9.69
N MET A 140 5.05 5.85 -8.80
CA MET A 140 6.36 6.07 -8.16
C MET A 140 6.78 4.88 -7.30
N VAL A 141 5.86 4.33 -6.49
CA VAL A 141 6.11 3.13 -5.68
C VAL A 141 6.45 1.93 -6.58
N TYR A 142 5.70 1.73 -7.65
CA TYR A 142 5.96 0.67 -8.63
C TYR A 142 7.33 0.80 -9.27
N LEU A 143 7.68 2.00 -9.78
CA LEU A 143 9.00 2.25 -10.40
C LEU A 143 10.14 2.04 -9.41
N GLN A 144 9.98 2.46 -8.17
CA GLN A 144 10.98 2.25 -7.12
C GLN A 144 11.24 0.75 -6.91
N GLN A 145 10.18 -0.06 -6.88
CA GLN A 145 10.28 -1.50 -6.71
C GLN A 145 10.96 -2.17 -7.92
N GLU A 146 10.60 -1.78 -9.15
CA GLU A 146 11.23 -2.27 -10.36
C GLU A 146 12.73 -1.93 -10.44
N ILE A 147 13.13 -0.75 -9.98
CA ILE A 147 14.56 -0.35 -9.92
C ILE A 147 15.30 -1.26 -8.94
N ILE A 148 14.75 -1.52 -7.75
CA ILE A 148 15.37 -2.40 -6.76
C ILE A 148 15.56 -3.81 -7.34
N ILE A 149 14.52 -4.38 -7.93
CA ILE A 149 14.56 -5.71 -8.54
C ILE A 149 15.57 -5.74 -9.70
N THR A 150 15.58 -4.72 -10.55
CA THR A 150 16.52 -4.64 -11.68
C THR A 150 17.97 -4.58 -11.19
N MET A 151 18.26 -3.77 -10.16
CA MET A 151 19.61 -3.70 -9.57
C MET A 151 20.02 -5.04 -8.95
N ALA A 152 19.13 -5.69 -8.21
CA ALA A 152 19.37 -7.00 -7.62
C ALA A 152 19.66 -8.05 -8.72
N ASN A 153 18.85 -8.07 -9.79
CA ASN A 153 19.06 -8.96 -10.93
C ASN A 153 20.39 -8.71 -11.66
N LEU A 154 20.82 -7.45 -11.80
CA LEU A 154 22.12 -7.13 -12.38
C LEU A 154 23.28 -7.64 -11.55
N ILE A 155 23.16 -7.65 -10.23
CA ILE A 155 24.16 -8.18 -9.31
C ILE A 155 24.18 -9.71 -9.40
N GLU A 156 23.01 -10.35 -9.33
CA GLU A 156 22.85 -11.80 -9.46
C GLU A 156 23.35 -12.34 -10.82
N SER A 157 23.13 -11.62 -11.92
CA SER A 157 23.61 -12.02 -13.25
C SER A 157 25.12 -12.21 -13.34
N ARG A 158 25.89 -11.69 -12.36
CA ARG A 158 27.35 -11.84 -12.30
C ARG A 158 27.79 -13.23 -11.88
N ASP A 159 26.96 -13.99 -11.15
CA ASP A 159 27.27 -15.37 -10.76
C ASP A 159 26.74 -16.43 -11.74
N GLY A 160 26.22 -15.99 -12.88
CA GLY A 160 25.72 -16.87 -13.95
C GLY A 160 24.29 -17.38 -13.71
N THR A 161 23.58 -16.83 -12.71
CA THR A 161 22.16 -17.10 -12.50
C THR A 161 21.30 -16.22 -13.41
N THR A 162 20.06 -16.65 -13.66
CA THR A 162 19.17 -15.98 -14.64
C THR A 162 18.44 -14.74 -14.10
N GLY A 163 18.78 -14.22 -12.91
CA GLY A 163 18.08 -13.09 -12.30
C GLY A 163 16.64 -13.40 -11.84
N GLU A 164 16.08 -14.54 -12.25
CA GLU A 164 14.74 -14.97 -11.83
C GLU A 164 14.71 -15.37 -10.34
N HIS A 165 15.85 -15.77 -9.78
CA HIS A 165 16.01 -16.08 -8.37
C HIS A 165 15.53 -14.96 -7.46
N VAL A 166 15.94 -13.71 -7.73
CA VAL A 166 15.53 -12.54 -6.92
C VAL A 166 14.01 -12.40 -6.85
N LYS A 167 13.35 -12.58 -7.99
CA LYS A 167 11.88 -12.50 -8.06
C LYS A 167 11.21 -13.67 -7.34
N ARG A 168 11.73 -14.90 -7.54
CA ARG A 168 11.16 -16.10 -6.92
C ARG A 168 11.32 -16.08 -5.40
N SER A 169 12.54 -15.79 -4.90
CA SER A 169 12.80 -15.71 -3.46
C SER A 169 11.96 -14.63 -2.78
N ALA A 170 11.80 -13.44 -3.41
CA ALA A 170 10.90 -12.41 -2.92
C ALA A 170 9.44 -12.89 -2.86
N THR A 171 8.96 -13.62 -3.87
CA THR A 171 7.61 -14.17 -3.88
C THR A 171 7.40 -15.24 -2.79
N TYR A 172 8.42 -16.05 -2.49
CA TYR A 172 8.35 -17.00 -1.37
C TYR A 172 8.39 -16.32 -0.01
N VAL A 173 9.09 -15.18 0.13
CA VAL A 173 9.01 -14.33 1.32
C VAL A 173 7.59 -13.78 1.48
N ASP A 174 7.00 -13.25 0.41
CA ASP A 174 5.61 -12.75 0.43
C ASP A 174 4.65 -13.84 0.88
N TYR A 175 4.75 -15.04 0.29
CA TYR A 175 3.93 -16.18 0.65
C TYR A 175 4.05 -16.55 2.14
N LEU A 176 5.29 -16.68 2.66
CA LEU A 176 5.51 -17.03 4.07
C LEU A 176 4.96 -15.97 5.01
N VAL A 177 5.22 -14.69 4.74
CA VAL A 177 4.72 -13.57 5.56
C VAL A 177 3.19 -13.54 5.58
N ASP A 178 2.53 -13.71 4.43
CA ASP A 178 1.07 -13.76 4.35
C ASP A 178 0.49 -14.92 5.18
N ARG A 179 1.11 -16.09 5.11
CA ARG A 179 0.72 -17.25 5.95
C ARG A 179 0.93 -16.99 7.43
N MET A 180 2.02 -16.31 7.81
CA MET A 180 2.27 -15.93 9.21
C MET A 180 1.20 -14.97 9.73
N VAL A 181 0.79 -13.99 8.93
CA VAL A 181 -0.30 -13.05 9.25
C VAL A 181 -1.63 -13.78 9.42
N GLU A 182 -2.00 -14.64 8.46
CA GLU A 182 -3.24 -15.44 8.51
C GLU A 182 -3.33 -16.27 9.80
N LYS A 183 -2.20 -16.73 10.33
CA LYS A 183 -2.11 -17.55 11.55
C LYS A 183 -1.89 -16.78 12.85
N GLY A 184 -1.67 -15.49 12.78
CA GLY A 184 -1.31 -14.66 13.93
C GLY A 184 0.06 -14.99 14.53
N ILE A 185 0.99 -15.56 13.74
CA ILE A 185 2.35 -15.85 14.17
C ILE A 185 3.15 -14.55 14.18
N TYR A 186 3.83 -14.24 15.30
CA TYR A 186 4.54 -12.97 15.50
C TYR A 186 3.65 -11.73 15.32
N SER A 187 2.37 -11.80 15.72
CA SER A 187 1.42 -10.69 15.61
C SER A 187 1.81 -9.43 16.39
N ASP A 188 2.68 -9.57 17.37
CA ASP A 188 3.29 -8.48 18.13
C ASP A 188 4.39 -7.72 17.35
N VAL A 189 4.97 -8.35 16.32
CA VAL A 189 6.03 -7.79 15.47
C VAL A 189 5.52 -7.46 14.07
N LEU A 190 4.67 -8.33 13.50
CA LEU A 190 4.14 -8.23 12.14
C LEU A 190 3.04 -7.17 12.03
N ASN A 191 3.39 -5.90 12.22
CA ASN A 191 2.53 -4.79 11.83
C ASN A 191 2.67 -4.47 10.33
N ASP A 192 1.74 -3.69 9.77
CA ASP A 192 1.71 -3.38 8.32
C ASP A 192 3.02 -2.77 7.80
N THR A 193 3.68 -1.94 8.61
CA THR A 193 4.95 -1.29 8.26
C THR A 193 6.09 -2.30 8.18
N PHE A 194 6.22 -3.16 9.17
CA PHE A 194 7.27 -4.19 9.19
C PHE A 194 7.06 -5.21 8.07
N ILE A 195 5.83 -5.68 7.84
CA ILE A 195 5.46 -6.55 6.72
C ILE A 195 5.89 -5.93 5.39
N TYR A 196 5.53 -4.67 5.17
CA TYR A 196 5.92 -3.93 3.96
C TYR A 196 7.44 -3.89 3.79
N TYR A 197 8.19 -3.59 4.87
CA TYR A 197 9.65 -3.53 4.81
C TYR A 197 10.30 -4.89 4.57
N VAL A 198 9.82 -5.97 5.18
CA VAL A 198 10.32 -7.33 4.94
C VAL A 198 10.15 -7.71 3.48
N LYS A 199 8.96 -7.54 2.92
CA LYS A 199 8.66 -7.85 1.52
C LYS A 199 9.51 -7.02 0.55
N LYS A 200 9.68 -5.73 0.83
CA LYS A 200 10.46 -4.80 0.00
C LYS A 200 11.97 -5.07 0.08
N SER A 201 12.46 -5.63 1.18
CA SER A 201 13.89 -5.91 1.40
C SER A 201 14.36 -7.23 0.78
N ALA A 202 13.46 -8.19 0.54
CA ALA A 202 13.82 -9.51 0.04
C ALA A 202 14.71 -9.50 -1.22
N PRO A 203 14.49 -8.64 -2.23
CA PRO A 203 15.37 -8.55 -3.40
C PRO A 203 16.82 -8.13 -3.06
N LEU A 204 17.05 -7.49 -1.92
CA LEU A 204 18.35 -6.92 -1.54
C LEU A 204 19.24 -7.88 -0.74
N HIS A 205 18.76 -9.09 -0.40
CA HIS A 205 19.47 -10.01 0.48
C HIS A 205 20.89 -10.32 0.00
N ASP A 206 21.08 -10.46 -1.29
CA ASP A 206 22.35 -10.80 -1.94
C ASP A 206 23.12 -9.61 -2.54
N LEU A 207 22.74 -8.36 -2.21
CA LEU A 207 23.36 -7.13 -2.69
C LEU A 207 24.89 -7.13 -2.51
N GLY A 208 25.36 -7.74 -1.44
CA GLY A 208 26.78 -7.78 -1.13
C GLY A 208 27.66 -8.60 -2.08
N LYS A 209 27.07 -9.41 -2.96
CA LYS A 209 27.80 -10.10 -4.05
C LYS A 209 28.51 -9.10 -5.00
N ILE A 210 28.10 -7.83 -5.02
CA ILE A 210 28.79 -6.77 -5.76
C ILE A 210 30.25 -6.62 -5.35
N ALA A 211 30.59 -6.93 -4.11
CA ALA A 211 31.95 -6.85 -3.57
C ALA A 211 32.80 -8.11 -3.84
N VAL A 212 32.23 -9.17 -4.43
CA VAL A 212 32.93 -10.41 -4.77
C VAL A 212 33.45 -10.34 -6.20
N SER A 213 34.68 -10.82 -6.43
CA SER A 213 35.28 -10.84 -7.78
C SER A 213 34.57 -11.82 -8.71
N ASP A 214 34.39 -11.42 -9.98
CA ASP A 214 33.82 -12.27 -11.04
C ASP A 214 34.64 -13.56 -11.25
N SER A 215 35.97 -13.52 -11.01
CA SER A 215 36.84 -14.70 -11.10
C SER A 215 36.47 -15.80 -10.09
N ILE A 216 35.83 -15.42 -8.98
CA ILE A 216 35.34 -16.35 -7.95
C ILE A 216 33.89 -16.74 -8.24
N LEU A 217 33.02 -15.74 -8.51
CA LEU A 217 31.60 -15.99 -8.76
C LEU A 217 31.34 -16.87 -9.97
N ARG A 218 32.14 -16.69 -11.04
CA ARG A 218 32.02 -17.43 -12.31
C ARG A 218 33.02 -18.59 -12.45
N LYS A 219 33.65 -18.98 -11.35
CA LYS A 219 34.64 -20.05 -11.43
C LYS A 219 34.00 -21.36 -11.88
N PRO A 220 34.50 -21.98 -12.98
CA PRO A 220 34.04 -23.30 -13.35
C PRO A 220 34.55 -24.33 -12.35
N GLY A 221 33.64 -25.00 -11.66
CA GLY A 221 33.93 -26.03 -10.67
C GLY A 221 33.77 -25.58 -9.22
N SER A 222 34.24 -26.41 -8.29
CA SER A 222 34.09 -26.16 -6.86
C SER A 222 35.03 -25.07 -6.37
N LEU A 223 34.54 -24.20 -5.48
CA LEU A 223 35.32 -23.16 -4.78
C LEU A 223 36.25 -23.83 -3.74
N THR A 224 37.46 -23.29 -3.61
CA THR A 224 38.34 -23.66 -2.49
C THR A 224 37.77 -23.17 -1.15
N PRO A 225 38.27 -23.66 -0.01
CA PRO A 225 37.85 -23.19 1.30
C PRO A 225 38.01 -21.64 1.46
N GLU A 226 39.12 -21.09 0.95
CA GLU A 226 39.43 -19.68 0.99
C GLU A 226 38.45 -18.87 0.11
N GLU A 227 38.16 -19.34 -1.11
CA GLU A 227 37.20 -18.71 -2.00
C GLU A 227 35.79 -18.77 -1.42
N LYS A 228 35.39 -19.86 -0.76
CA LYS A 228 34.12 -19.95 -0.04
C LYS A 228 34.03 -18.89 1.08
N GLN A 229 35.13 -18.65 1.80
CA GLN A 229 35.14 -17.58 2.82
C GLN A 229 34.95 -16.20 2.19
N ILE A 230 35.58 -15.93 1.03
CA ILE A 230 35.40 -14.67 0.32
C ILE A 230 33.94 -14.48 -0.11
N VAL A 231 33.30 -15.54 -0.66
CA VAL A 231 31.88 -15.48 -1.03
C VAL A 231 31.00 -15.24 0.19
N ARG A 232 31.27 -15.90 1.33
CA ARG A 232 30.49 -15.70 2.57
C ARG A 232 30.49 -14.25 3.07
N LEU A 233 31.54 -13.48 2.72
CA LEU A 233 31.58 -12.05 3.09
C LEU A 233 30.47 -11.22 2.44
N HIS A 234 29.79 -11.73 1.38
CA HIS A 234 28.69 -10.99 0.76
C HIS A 234 27.59 -10.62 1.78
N ALA A 235 27.29 -11.52 2.72
CA ALA A 235 26.28 -11.25 3.74
C ALA A 235 26.63 -10.01 4.58
N ALA A 236 27.83 -10.00 5.19
CA ALA A 236 28.29 -8.84 5.98
C ALA A 236 28.48 -7.57 5.11
N ASN A 237 28.99 -7.73 3.88
CA ASN A 237 29.14 -6.60 2.95
C ASN A 237 27.79 -6.03 2.51
N GLY A 238 26.78 -6.87 2.28
CA GLY A 238 25.44 -6.45 1.91
C GLY A 238 24.83 -5.52 2.94
N GLY A 239 24.79 -5.95 4.20
CA GLY A 239 24.26 -5.10 5.26
C GLY A 239 25.07 -3.81 5.48
N ARG A 240 26.42 -3.87 5.36
CA ARG A 240 27.26 -2.67 5.42
C ARG A 240 26.94 -1.69 4.29
N LEU A 241 26.88 -2.17 3.04
CA LEU A 241 26.58 -1.35 1.87
C LEU A 241 25.20 -0.70 1.95
N ILE A 242 24.20 -1.43 2.43
CA ILE A 242 22.84 -0.87 2.63
C ILE A 242 22.91 0.27 3.65
N ARG A 243 23.52 0.07 4.81
CA ARG A 243 23.65 1.14 5.84
C ARG A 243 24.42 2.34 5.35
N GLU A 244 25.54 2.14 4.64
CA GLU A 244 26.38 3.23 4.14
C GLU A 244 25.71 4.07 3.06
N ASN A 245 24.97 3.43 2.12
CA ASN A 245 24.40 4.12 0.97
C ASN A 245 22.97 4.60 1.22
N MET A 246 22.22 3.93 2.09
CA MET A 246 20.81 4.24 2.38
C MET A 246 20.62 4.85 3.78
N GLY A 247 21.67 4.98 4.58
CA GLY A 247 21.59 5.46 5.98
C GLY A 247 21.04 6.88 6.15
N ASN A 248 21.01 7.69 5.09
CA ASN A 248 20.42 9.03 5.09
C ASN A 248 18.93 9.07 4.65
N MET A 249 18.32 7.92 4.37
CA MET A 249 16.90 7.87 4.06
C MET A 249 16.05 8.19 5.29
N ALA A 250 14.90 8.80 5.08
CA ALA A 250 13.95 9.11 6.15
C ALA A 250 13.40 7.83 6.83
N GLU A 251 13.30 6.73 6.08
CA GLU A 251 12.77 5.43 6.54
C GLU A 251 13.89 4.57 7.16
N GLN A 252 14.41 4.96 8.31
CA GLN A 252 15.50 4.23 8.99
C GLN A 252 15.14 2.78 9.33
N GLU A 253 13.89 2.50 9.64
CA GLU A 253 13.43 1.15 9.95
C GLU A 253 13.54 0.23 8.72
N PHE A 254 13.19 0.72 7.52
CA PHE A 254 13.43 -0.01 6.27
C PHE A 254 14.91 -0.35 6.08
N VAL A 255 15.80 0.64 6.31
CA VAL A 255 17.25 0.43 6.17
C VAL A 255 17.73 -0.64 7.12
N ASN A 256 17.24 -0.67 8.37
CA ASN A 256 17.59 -1.68 9.35
C ASN A 256 17.12 -3.07 8.93
N VAL A 257 15.84 -3.22 8.55
CA VAL A 257 15.28 -4.49 8.08
C VAL A 257 16.05 -5.03 6.87
N ALA A 258 16.31 -4.17 5.87
CA ALA A 258 17.04 -4.59 4.67
C ALA A 258 18.50 -4.97 4.98
N ALA A 259 19.17 -4.22 5.82
CA ALA A 259 20.55 -4.48 6.20
C ALA A 259 20.70 -5.74 7.08
N ASP A 260 19.74 -5.96 7.98
CA ASP A 260 19.74 -7.15 8.83
C ASP A 260 19.38 -8.41 8.03
N MET A 261 18.41 -8.33 7.13
CA MET A 261 18.11 -9.40 6.18
C MET A 261 19.34 -9.77 5.34
N ALA A 262 19.99 -8.78 4.71
CA ALA A 262 21.20 -9.02 3.91
C ALA A 262 22.38 -9.56 4.75
N SER A 263 22.53 -9.09 5.99
CA SER A 263 23.64 -9.52 6.85
C SER A 263 23.48 -10.93 7.37
N TYR A 264 22.25 -11.38 7.62
CA TYR A 264 22.00 -12.55 8.48
C TYR A 264 21.16 -13.64 7.85
N HIS A 265 20.77 -13.57 6.58
CA HIS A 265 19.99 -14.60 5.89
C HIS A 265 20.69 -15.97 5.77
N HIS A 266 22.00 -16.03 6.01
CA HIS A 266 22.79 -17.24 6.08
C HIS A 266 23.12 -17.68 7.51
N GLU A 267 22.58 -17.01 8.52
CA GLU A 267 22.60 -17.54 9.88
C GLU A 267 21.69 -18.75 9.98
N ARG A 268 22.00 -19.67 10.89
CA ARG A 268 21.25 -20.90 11.10
C ARG A 268 20.66 -20.93 12.51
N TRP A 269 19.50 -21.49 12.64
CA TRP A 269 18.82 -21.59 13.93
C TRP A 269 19.67 -22.29 15.00
N ASP A 270 20.49 -23.29 14.59
CA ASP A 270 21.43 -24.00 15.45
C ASP A 270 22.69 -23.19 15.85
N GLY A 271 22.95 -22.06 15.20
CA GLY A 271 24.14 -21.22 15.40
C GLY A 271 25.35 -21.63 14.55
N ALA A 272 25.23 -22.61 13.66
CA ALA A 272 26.30 -23.04 12.75
C ALA A 272 26.39 -22.18 11.47
N GLY A 273 25.63 -21.09 11.39
CA GLY A 273 25.58 -20.18 10.25
C GLY A 273 26.73 -19.14 10.22
N TYR A 274 26.58 -18.15 9.36
CA TYR A 274 27.53 -17.04 9.22
C TYR A 274 26.79 -15.73 8.91
N PRO A 275 27.35 -14.53 9.17
CA PRO A 275 28.77 -14.25 9.53
C PRO A 275 29.07 -14.26 11.02
N LYS A 276 28.08 -14.21 11.91
CA LYS A 276 28.29 -14.07 13.36
C LYS A 276 28.08 -15.36 14.15
N GLY A 277 27.40 -16.37 13.57
CA GLY A 277 27.00 -17.58 14.28
C GLY A 277 25.91 -17.30 15.31
N LEU A 278 24.94 -16.42 14.97
CA LEU A 278 23.77 -16.12 15.80
C LEU A 278 22.90 -17.36 15.92
N LYS A 279 22.26 -17.54 17.10
CA LYS A 279 21.47 -18.72 17.38
C LYS A 279 20.03 -18.38 17.76
N GLY A 280 19.08 -19.13 17.22
CA GLY A 280 17.67 -19.00 17.59
C GLY A 280 17.14 -17.60 17.31
N LYS A 281 16.51 -16.99 18.32
CA LYS A 281 15.91 -15.64 18.22
C LYS A 281 16.92 -14.48 18.24
N GLU A 282 18.21 -14.74 18.38
CA GLU A 282 19.25 -13.72 18.16
C GLU A 282 19.33 -13.33 16.68
N ILE A 283 18.89 -14.22 15.78
CA ILE A 283 18.75 -13.94 14.34
C ILE A 283 17.53 -13.05 14.14
N PRO A 284 17.64 -11.89 13.48
CA PRO A 284 16.50 -11.03 13.16
C PRO A 284 15.40 -11.79 12.41
N LEU A 285 14.13 -11.48 12.68
CA LEU A 285 12.99 -12.22 12.11
C LEU A 285 13.00 -12.20 10.58
N GLU A 286 13.26 -11.04 9.99
CA GLU A 286 13.38 -10.86 8.55
C GLU A 286 14.44 -11.75 7.90
N ALA A 287 15.56 -11.95 8.59
CA ALA A 287 16.62 -12.84 8.13
C ALA A 287 16.22 -14.32 8.22
N ARG A 288 15.50 -14.71 9.29
CA ARG A 288 14.94 -16.07 9.43
C ARG A 288 13.91 -16.38 8.35
N ILE A 289 13.05 -15.42 8.02
CA ILE A 289 12.06 -15.52 6.93
C ILE A 289 12.79 -15.69 5.59
N MET A 290 13.80 -14.85 5.31
CA MET A 290 14.56 -14.90 4.08
C MET A 290 15.31 -16.23 3.91
N ALA A 291 15.91 -16.77 4.99
CA ALA A 291 16.61 -18.05 4.95
C ALA A 291 15.72 -19.21 4.45
N VAL A 292 14.47 -19.28 4.87
CA VAL A 292 13.51 -20.30 4.40
C VAL A 292 13.24 -20.15 2.90
N ALA A 293 12.97 -18.91 2.45
CA ALA A 293 12.65 -18.61 1.06
C ALA A 293 13.84 -18.86 0.12
N ASP A 294 15.04 -18.42 0.51
CA ASP A 294 16.26 -18.57 -0.28
C ASP A 294 16.64 -20.04 -0.48
N VAL A 295 16.63 -20.83 0.60
CA VAL A 295 16.95 -22.27 0.51
C VAL A 295 15.88 -23.02 -0.30
N PHE A 296 14.60 -22.68 -0.14
CA PHE A 296 13.54 -23.27 -0.95
C PHE A 296 13.74 -22.97 -2.44
N ASP A 297 14.03 -21.72 -2.83
CA ASP A 297 14.35 -21.39 -4.22
C ASP A 297 15.60 -22.11 -4.71
N ALA A 298 16.63 -22.19 -3.88
CA ALA A 298 17.87 -22.88 -4.22
C ALA A 298 17.69 -24.38 -4.51
N LEU A 299 16.76 -25.04 -3.82
CA LEU A 299 16.44 -26.45 -4.01
C LEU A 299 15.48 -26.68 -5.19
N SER A 300 14.55 -25.75 -5.42
CA SER A 300 13.53 -25.83 -6.48
C SER A 300 14.02 -25.36 -7.84
N SER A 301 15.18 -24.72 -7.92
CA SER A 301 15.75 -24.16 -9.16
C SER A 301 16.85 -25.02 -9.73
N LYS A 302 16.87 -25.13 -11.07
CA LYS A 302 18.00 -25.74 -11.79
C LYS A 302 19.21 -24.79 -11.69
N ARG A 303 20.35 -25.33 -11.20
CA ARG A 303 21.64 -24.63 -11.18
C ARG A 303 22.64 -25.32 -12.10
N HIS A 304 23.73 -24.64 -12.45
CA HIS A 304 24.76 -25.19 -13.37
C HIS A 304 25.27 -26.59 -12.99
N TYR A 305 25.18 -26.93 -11.70
CA TYR A 305 25.74 -28.21 -11.16
C TYR A 305 24.68 -29.13 -10.54
N LYS A 306 23.38 -28.74 -10.55
CA LYS A 306 22.30 -29.49 -9.91
C LYS A 306 20.97 -29.26 -10.62
N ASP A 307 20.28 -30.33 -10.99
CA ASP A 307 18.90 -30.22 -11.45
C ASP A 307 17.96 -29.82 -10.31
N ALA A 308 16.82 -29.20 -10.64
CA ALA A 308 15.74 -28.89 -9.69
C ALA A 308 15.27 -30.20 -9.02
N LEU A 309 15.05 -30.15 -7.71
CA LEU A 309 14.52 -31.29 -6.97
C LEU A 309 12.99 -31.34 -7.09
N PRO A 310 12.39 -32.56 -7.04
CA PRO A 310 10.96 -32.72 -6.88
C PRO A 310 10.46 -32.06 -5.60
N PHE A 311 9.23 -31.57 -5.62
CA PHE A 311 8.65 -30.84 -4.47
C PHE A 311 8.67 -31.67 -3.18
N ASP A 312 8.34 -32.96 -3.24
CA ASP A 312 8.33 -33.83 -2.06
C ASP A 312 9.73 -34.01 -1.46
N ASP A 313 10.78 -34.09 -2.31
CA ASP A 313 12.16 -34.16 -1.84
C ASP A 313 12.58 -32.85 -1.14
N ILE A 314 12.17 -31.72 -1.68
CA ILE A 314 12.41 -30.40 -1.03
C ILE A 314 11.74 -30.35 0.35
N CYS A 315 10.47 -30.78 0.43
CA CYS A 315 9.74 -30.84 1.70
C CYS A 315 10.50 -31.73 2.71
N TYR A 316 10.98 -32.90 2.28
CA TYR A 316 11.72 -33.82 3.14
C TYR A 316 13.04 -33.20 3.62
N ILE A 317 13.81 -32.62 2.72
CA ILE A 317 15.10 -31.98 3.05
C ILE A 317 14.89 -30.89 4.08
N MET A 318 14.00 -29.92 3.82
CA MET A 318 13.83 -28.76 4.69
C MET A 318 13.19 -29.08 6.04
N GLN A 319 12.27 -30.04 6.10
CA GLN A 319 11.57 -30.40 7.34
C GLN A 319 12.30 -31.45 8.19
N VAL A 320 13.13 -32.29 7.59
CA VAL A 320 13.75 -33.43 8.26
C VAL A 320 15.27 -33.33 8.32
N GLU A 321 15.94 -33.16 7.18
CA GLU A 321 17.40 -33.13 7.14
C GLU A 321 17.99 -31.83 7.64
N GLU A 322 17.38 -30.70 7.26
CA GLU A 322 17.81 -29.35 7.63
C GLU A 322 16.96 -28.72 8.76
N LYS A 323 16.29 -29.55 9.57
CA LYS A 323 15.41 -29.08 10.64
C LYS A 323 16.08 -28.15 11.65
N GLU A 324 17.40 -28.25 11.81
CA GLU A 324 18.19 -27.39 12.71
C GLU A 324 18.66 -26.10 12.02
N HIS A 325 18.48 -25.97 10.70
CA HIS A 325 18.84 -24.80 9.93
C HIS A 325 17.86 -23.65 10.19
N PHE A 326 16.57 -23.95 10.26
CA PHE A 326 15.49 -22.97 10.27
C PHE A 326 14.77 -22.95 11.61
N GLU A 327 14.08 -21.86 11.88
CA GLU A 327 13.11 -21.81 12.96
C GLU A 327 11.94 -22.75 12.64
N PRO A 328 11.62 -23.71 13.53
CA PRO A 328 10.61 -24.74 13.24
C PRO A 328 9.24 -24.18 12.83
N ILE A 329 8.75 -23.15 13.54
CA ILE A 329 7.43 -22.57 13.27
C ILE A 329 7.34 -21.93 11.88
N LEU A 330 8.44 -21.37 11.35
CA LEU A 330 8.46 -20.79 10.01
C LEU A 330 8.39 -21.87 8.94
N VAL A 331 9.14 -22.96 9.10
CA VAL A 331 9.09 -24.09 8.17
C VAL A 331 7.73 -24.79 8.20
N GLU A 332 7.18 -25.03 9.38
CA GLU A 332 5.83 -25.58 9.54
C GLU A 332 4.79 -24.72 8.84
N THR A 333 4.87 -23.40 9.01
CA THR A 333 3.95 -22.44 8.37
C THR A 333 4.12 -22.40 6.86
N PHE A 334 5.36 -22.47 6.37
CA PHE A 334 5.68 -22.44 4.94
C PHE A 334 5.13 -23.65 4.19
N PHE A 335 5.22 -24.84 4.79
CA PHE A 335 4.77 -26.09 4.19
C PHE A 335 3.37 -26.55 4.60
N GLU A 336 2.62 -25.74 5.33
CA GLU A 336 1.29 -26.15 5.78
C GLU A 336 0.33 -26.39 4.62
N ASP A 337 0.30 -25.47 3.67
CA ASP A 337 -0.51 -25.57 2.44
C ASP A 337 0.39 -26.01 1.27
N LYS A 338 0.69 -27.29 1.23
CA LYS A 338 1.60 -27.86 0.22
C LYS A 338 1.08 -27.72 -1.20
N GLU A 339 -0.23 -27.81 -1.40
CA GLU A 339 -0.84 -27.70 -2.73
C GLU A 339 -0.65 -26.29 -3.28
N ARG A 340 -0.99 -25.25 -2.49
CA ARG A 340 -0.82 -23.85 -2.87
C ARG A 340 0.65 -23.49 -3.09
N LEU A 341 1.55 -23.99 -2.24
CA LEU A 341 2.99 -23.74 -2.40
C LEU A 341 3.54 -24.41 -3.66
N GLN A 342 3.11 -25.64 -3.98
CA GLN A 342 3.51 -26.35 -5.18
C GLN A 342 3.00 -25.67 -6.44
N GLU A 343 1.76 -25.19 -6.45
CA GLU A 343 1.21 -24.40 -7.55
C GLU A 343 2.01 -23.11 -7.76
N LEU A 344 2.32 -22.40 -6.67
CA LEU A 344 3.16 -21.20 -6.70
C LEU A 344 4.55 -21.50 -7.29
N MET A 345 5.20 -22.56 -6.82
CA MET A 345 6.48 -23.01 -7.35
C MET A 345 6.40 -23.28 -8.86
N HIS A 346 5.41 -24.04 -9.32
CA HIS A 346 5.24 -24.33 -10.73
C HIS A 346 4.95 -23.07 -11.58
N ALA A 347 4.23 -22.10 -11.04
CA ALA A 347 3.96 -20.85 -11.73
C ALA A 347 5.23 -19.99 -11.91
N LEU A 348 6.14 -20.02 -10.94
CA LEU A 348 7.39 -19.26 -10.94
C LEU A 348 8.51 -19.91 -11.77
N HIS A 349 8.40 -21.18 -12.10
CA HIS A 349 9.40 -21.93 -12.87
C HIS A 349 8.98 -22.21 -14.32
N ARG A 350 7.89 -21.59 -14.79
CA ARG A 350 7.46 -21.61 -16.21
C ARG A 350 8.22 -20.57 -17.03
#